data_177a4ab55c7477a89d8beae66db552bc
#
_entry.id   177a4ab55c7477a89d8beae66db552bc
#
_cell.length_a   1.000
_cell.length_b   1.000
_cell.length_c   1.000
_cell.angle_alpha   90.00
_cell.angle_beta   90.00
_cell.angle_gamma   90.00
#
_symmetry.space_group_name_H-M   'P 1'
#
loop_
_entity.id
_entity.type
_entity.pdbx_description
1 polymer ?
#
loop_
_entity_poly.entity_id
_entity_poly.type
_entity_poly.pdbx_seq_one_letter_code
_entity_poly.pdbx_strand_id
1 'polypeptide(L)'
;MKDSGKKVKAIFVGDGDQRENIESKIKEYGLEENIIITGMVSNPERYMKSMDIFLLPSIYEGFGLVLLEAQASGLQCLVSENIQDETDLNVGLVKKLELGNGAEAWSEEITKMIENRKNISRKKIEEAFVEKGYDLEGILRKIENIYGRKI
;
A
#
# COMPACT_ATOMS: atom_id res chain seq x y z
N MET A 1 -10.14 9.13 -14.05
CA MET A 1 -11.19 8.67 -13.12
C MET A 1 -12.39 9.61 -13.02
N LYS A 2 -12.23 10.94 -13.16
CA LYS A 2 -13.37 11.88 -13.19
C LYS A 2 -14.35 11.59 -14.36
N ASP A 3 -13.85 11.06 -15.46
CA ASP A 3 -14.64 10.80 -16.69
C ASP A 3 -15.34 9.42 -16.72
N SER A 4 -15.04 8.53 -15.79
CA SER A 4 -15.63 7.17 -15.77
C SER A 4 -17.01 7.09 -15.09
N GLY A 5 -17.52 8.19 -14.55
CA GLY A 5 -18.77 8.23 -13.78
C GLY A 5 -18.73 7.51 -12.42
N LYS A 6 -17.61 6.90 -12.06
CA LYS A 6 -17.44 6.20 -10.79
C LYS A 6 -17.05 7.20 -9.69
N LYS A 7 -17.76 7.15 -8.56
CA LYS A 7 -17.39 7.91 -7.37
C LYS A 7 -16.19 7.24 -6.69
N VAL A 8 -15.02 7.85 -6.82
CA VAL A 8 -13.78 7.41 -6.16
C VAL A 8 -13.40 8.42 -5.09
N LYS A 9 -12.95 7.92 -3.95
CA LYS A 9 -12.34 8.73 -2.89
C LYS A 9 -10.91 8.27 -2.68
N ALA A 10 -10.00 9.21 -2.46
CA ALA A 10 -8.62 8.92 -2.08
C ALA A 10 -8.36 9.45 -0.66
N ILE A 11 -7.57 8.69 0.09
CA ILE A 11 -7.14 9.08 1.44
C ILE A 11 -5.62 9.08 1.44
N PHE A 12 -5.03 10.25 1.71
CA PHE A 12 -3.61 10.39 2.00
C PHE A 12 -3.42 10.31 3.52
N VAL A 13 -2.82 9.24 3.98
CA VAL A 13 -2.56 9.01 5.41
C VAL A 13 -1.13 9.41 5.71
N GLY A 14 -0.96 10.51 6.41
CA GLY A 14 0.35 11.07 6.74
C GLY A 14 0.42 12.57 6.62
N ASP A 15 1.60 13.11 6.89
CA ASP A 15 1.93 14.53 6.76
C ASP A 15 3.33 14.70 6.20
N GLY A 16 3.64 15.90 5.68
CA GLY A 16 4.96 16.20 5.13
C GLY A 16 5.04 17.59 4.49
N ASP A 17 6.25 17.97 4.11
CA ASP A 17 6.55 19.31 3.58
C ASP A 17 5.78 19.68 2.31
N GLN A 18 5.26 18.68 1.59
CA GLN A 18 4.49 18.90 0.36
C GLN A 18 2.98 19.03 0.59
N ARG A 19 2.53 19.04 1.85
CA ARG A 19 1.10 19.10 2.18
C ARG A 19 0.39 20.28 1.52
N GLU A 20 0.90 21.49 1.70
CA GLU A 20 0.31 22.71 1.12
C GLU A 20 0.25 22.66 -0.40
N ASN A 21 1.28 22.12 -1.05
CA ASN A 21 1.30 21.93 -2.49
C ASN A 21 0.23 20.93 -2.96
N ILE A 22 0.04 19.84 -2.21
CA ILE A 22 -1.00 18.83 -2.51
C ILE A 22 -2.38 19.43 -2.32
N GLU A 23 -2.64 20.15 -1.22
CA GLU A 23 -3.91 20.83 -0.95
C GLU A 23 -4.24 21.85 -2.04
N SER A 24 -3.26 22.62 -2.51
CA SER A 24 -3.42 23.58 -3.60
C SER A 24 -3.82 22.87 -4.90
N LYS A 25 -3.22 21.74 -5.23
CA LYS A 25 -3.59 20.94 -6.41
C LYS A 25 -4.98 20.31 -6.28
N ILE A 26 -5.34 19.83 -5.10
CA ILE A 26 -6.70 19.31 -4.84
C ILE A 26 -7.72 20.37 -5.17
N LYS A 27 -7.51 21.61 -4.72
CA LYS A 27 -8.37 22.74 -4.99
C LYS A 27 -8.38 23.16 -6.46
N GLU A 28 -7.21 23.22 -7.09
CA GLU A 28 -7.07 23.53 -8.52
C GLU A 28 -7.88 22.57 -9.40
N TYR A 29 -7.89 21.28 -9.05
CA TYR A 29 -8.64 20.24 -9.78
C TYR A 29 -10.09 20.07 -9.32
N GLY A 30 -10.57 20.82 -8.30
CA GLY A 30 -11.91 20.70 -7.74
C GLY A 30 -12.18 19.31 -7.17
N LEU A 31 -11.24 18.78 -6.39
CA LEU A 31 -11.28 17.42 -5.84
C LEU A 31 -11.44 17.40 -4.30
N GLU A 32 -11.82 18.51 -3.68
CA GLU A 32 -11.91 18.67 -2.23
C GLU A 32 -12.88 17.66 -1.59
N GLU A 33 -13.95 17.33 -2.29
CA GLU A 33 -14.89 16.31 -1.82
C GLU A 33 -14.43 14.85 -2.06
N ASN A 34 -13.39 14.66 -2.87
CA ASN A 34 -12.93 13.35 -3.30
C ASN A 34 -11.65 12.90 -2.59
N ILE A 35 -10.85 13.84 -2.06
CA ILE A 35 -9.56 13.58 -1.47
C ILE A 35 -9.54 14.06 -0.02
N ILE A 36 -9.09 13.18 0.87
CA ILE A 36 -8.93 13.46 2.30
C ILE A 36 -7.45 13.34 2.64
N ILE A 37 -6.89 14.35 3.29
CA ILE A 37 -5.55 14.29 3.90
C ILE A 37 -5.73 14.21 5.40
N THR A 38 -5.32 13.09 6.01
CA THR A 38 -5.56 12.86 7.44
C THR A 38 -4.57 13.57 8.35
N GLY A 39 -3.40 13.96 7.83
CA GLY A 39 -2.26 14.28 8.69
C GLY A 39 -1.71 13.04 9.39
N MET A 40 -0.88 13.26 10.42
CA MET A 40 -0.32 12.18 11.25
C MET A 40 -1.43 11.49 12.03
N VAL A 41 -1.47 10.16 11.95
CA VAL A 41 -2.45 9.32 12.66
C VAL A 41 -1.76 8.24 13.47
N SER A 42 -2.33 7.89 14.62
CA SER A 42 -1.78 6.84 15.49
C SER A 42 -2.19 5.41 15.07
N ASN A 43 -3.22 5.29 14.23
CA ASN A 43 -3.81 3.99 13.87
C ASN A 43 -4.03 3.89 12.36
N PRO A 44 -2.96 3.87 11.52
CA PRO A 44 -3.07 3.82 10.06
C PRO A 44 -3.78 2.55 9.56
N GLU A 45 -3.69 1.44 10.31
CA GLU A 45 -4.32 0.18 9.99
C GLU A 45 -5.87 0.26 9.93
N ARG A 46 -6.47 1.23 10.63
CA ARG A 46 -7.93 1.45 10.56
C ARG A 46 -8.34 1.99 9.20
N TYR A 47 -7.51 2.86 8.62
CA TYR A 47 -7.75 3.38 7.27
C TYR A 47 -7.59 2.27 6.24
N MET A 48 -6.54 1.45 6.35
CA MET A 48 -6.32 0.31 5.44
C MET A 48 -7.51 -0.65 5.39
N LYS A 49 -8.14 -0.94 6.55
CA LYS A 49 -9.34 -1.80 6.61
C LYS A 49 -10.56 -1.23 5.89
N SER A 50 -10.60 0.08 5.62
CA SER A 50 -11.70 0.75 4.93
C SER A 50 -11.42 1.03 3.45
N MET A 51 -10.22 0.68 2.96
CA MET A 51 -9.80 0.88 1.58
C MET A 51 -10.18 -0.31 0.69
N ASP A 52 -10.35 -0.06 -0.59
CA ASP A 52 -10.52 -1.09 -1.62
C ASP A 52 -9.19 -1.44 -2.29
N ILE A 53 -8.27 -0.49 -2.34
CA ILE A 53 -6.94 -0.64 -2.93
C ILE A 53 -5.93 0.26 -2.19
N PHE A 54 -4.71 -0.22 -2.06
CA PHE A 54 -3.57 0.55 -1.56
C PHE A 54 -2.68 0.98 -2.72
N LEU A 55 -2.25 2.24 -2.73
CA LEU A 55 -1.39 2.81 -3.76
C LEU A 55 -0.05 3.25 -3.17
N LEU A 56 1.05 2.83 -3.79
CA LEU A 56 2.40 3.25 -3.40
C LEU A 56 3.23 3.60 -4.65
N PRO A 57 2.98 4.77 -5.26
CA PRO A 57 3.71 5.24 -6.45
C PRO A 57 5.03 5.91 -6.06
N SER A 58 5.86 5.24 -5.25
CA SER A 58 7.12 5.79 -4.75
C SER A 58 8.21 5.76 -5.81
N ILE A 59 8.96 6.85 -5.93
CA ILE A 59 10.17 6.92 -6.75
C ILE A 59 11.29 6.11 -6.10
N TYR A 60 11.35 6.16 -4.78
CA TYR A 60 12.31 5.44 -3.95
C TYR A 60 11.62 5.01 -2.66
N GLU A 61 11.92 3.79 -2.22
CA GLU A 61 11.45 3.24 -0.95
C GLU A 61 12.59 2.48 -0.29
N GLY A 62 12.72 2.60 1.02
CA GLY A 62 13.67 1.81 1.79
C GLY A 62 13.29 0.33 1.75
N PHE A 63 12.62 -0.15 2.79
CA PHE A 63 12.09 -1.52 2.81
C PHE A 63 10.59 -1.58 2.42
N GLY A 64 9.83 -0.50 2.67
CA GLY A 64 8.40 -0.47 2.32
C GLY A 64 7.51 -1.26 3.29
N LEU A 65 7.72 -1.14 4.60
CA LEU A 65 6.91 -1.81 5.64
C LEU A 65 5.41 -1.59 5.44
N VAL A 66 5.01 -0.41 4.98
CA VAL A 66 3.62 -0.07 4.71
C VAL A 66 2.96 -1.00 3.68
N LEU A 67 3.73 -1.55 2.75
CA LEU A 67 3.24 -2.54 1.79
C LEU A 67 2.94 -3.89 2.45
N LEU A 68 3.75 -4.30 3.43
CA LEU A 68 3.46 -5.49 4.23
C LEU A 68 2.19 -5.30 5.08
N GLU A 69 2.02 -4.13 5.69
CA GLU A 69 0.83 -3.77 6.47
C GLU A 69 -0.44 -3.78 5.60
N ALA A 70 -0.37 -3.26 4.37
CA ALA A 70 -1.47 -3.30 3.43
C ALA A 70 -1.85 -4.74 3.03
N GLN A 71 -0.86 -5.58 2.74
CA GLN A 71 -1.09 -7.01 2.44
C GLN A 71 -1.62 -7.77 3.66
N ALA A 72 -1.14 -7.48 4.87
CA ALA A 72 -1.68 -8.05 6.12
C ALA A 72 -3.15 -7.70 6.32
N SER A 73 -3.58 -6.54 5.83
CA SER A 73 -4.98 -6.10 5.82
C SER A 73 -5.81 -6.73 4.69
N GLY A 74 -5.20 -7.55 3.83
CA GLY A 74 -5.85 -8.18 2.68
C GLY A 74 -6.11 -7.25 1.50
N LEU A 75 -5.46 -6.08 1.46
CA LEU A 75 -5.61 -5.12 0.37
C LEU A 75 -4.85 -5.53 -0.88
N GLN A 76 -5.46 -5.34 -2.03
CA GLN A 76 -4.72 -5.29 -3.30
C GLN A 76 -3.89 -4.00 -3.32
N CYS A 77 -2.64 -4.13 -3.78
CA CYS A 77 -1.67 -3.06 -3.76
C CYS A 77 -1.17 -2.80 -5.18
N LEU A 78 -1.31 -1.57 -5.66
CA LEU A 78 -0.67 -1.11 -6.89
C LEU A 78 0.53 -0.24 -6.51
N VAL A 79 1.71 -0.68 -6.89
CA VAL A 79 2.97 -0.08 -6.47
C VAL A 79 3.86 0.23 -7.67
N SER A 80 4.83 1.13 -7.50
CA SER A 80 5.81 1.40 -8.54
C SER A 80 6.77 0.22 -8.74
N GLU A 81 7.45 0.21 -9.88
CA GLU A 81 8.51 -0.73 -10.22
C GLU A 81 9.68 -0.71 -9.23
N ASN A 82 9.89 0.42 -8.57
CA ASN A 82 11.00 0.65 -7.63
C ASN A 82 10.82 -0.02 -6.25
N ILE A 83 9.64 -0.58 -5.99
CA ILE A 83 9.39 -1.30 -4.73
C ILE A 83 10.11 -2.64 -4.75
N GLN A 84 10.79 -2.97 -3.66
CA GLN A 84 11.57 -4.19 -3.51
C GLN A 84 10.69 -5.44 -3.51
N ASP A 85 11.14 -6.51 -4.18
CA ASP A 85 10.39 -7.77 -4.30
C ASP A 85 10.26 -8.51 -2.97
N GLU A 86 11.17 -8.24 -2.03
CA GLU A 86 11.16 -8.82 -0.69
C GLU A 86 9.88 -8.50 0.07
N THR A 87 9.27 -7.32 -0.19
CA THR A 87 8.04 -6.90 0.48
C THR A 87 6.77 -7.45 -0.15
N ASP A 88 6.83 -8.10 -1.31
CA ASP A 88 5.70 -8.86 -1.84
C ASP A 88 5.62 -10.23 -1.16
N LEU A 89 4.51 -10.52 -0.49
CA LEU A 89 4.23 -11.83 0.11
C LEU A 89 3.98 -12.94 -0.92
N ASN A 90 3.96 -12.61 -2.21
CA ASN A 90 3.67 -13.53 -3.30
C ASN A 90 2.32 -14.26 -3.20
N VAL A 91 1.38 -13.68 -2.49
CA VAL A 91 0.00 -14.18 -2.39
C VAL A 91 -0.90 -13.65 -3.51
N GLY A 92 -0.36 -12.83 -4.40
CA GLY A 92 -1.06 -12.26 -5.56
C GLY A 92 -1.83 -10.97 -5.26
N LEU A 93 -1.53 -10.28 -4.16
CA LEU A 93 -2.12 -8.99 -3.80
C LEU A 93 -1.39 -7.81 -4.43
N VAL A 94 -0.09 -7.94 -4.73
CA VAL A 94 0.72 -6.85 -5.26
C VAL A 94 0.73 -6.87 -6.79
N LYS A 95 0.64 -5.70 -7.38
CA LYS A 95 0.89 -5.45 -8.80
C LYS A 95 1.82 -4.26 -8.94
N LYS A 96 2.89 -4.44 -9.71
CA LYS A 96 3.82 -3.38 -10.06
C LYS A 96 3.42 -2.72 -11.36
N LEU A 97 3.60 -1.40 -11.45
CA LEU A 97 3.39 -0.60 -12.65
C LEU A 97 4.46 0.50 -12.71
N GLU A 98 5.04 0.70 -13.87
CA GLU A 98 6.04 1.74 -14.06
C GLU A 98 5.44 3.14 -13.90
N LEU A 99 6.15 4.00 -13.17
CA LEU A 99 5.74 5.40 -13.00
C LEU A 99 5.70 6.15 -14.34
N GLY A 100 6.59 5.77 -15.26
CA GLY A 100 6.67 6.33 -16.61
C GLY A 100 5.41 6.14 -17.47
N ASN A 101 4.54 5.17 -17.13
CA ASN A 101 3.29 4.92 -17.84
C ASN A 101 2.23 6.03 -17.63
N GLY A 102 2.46 6.93 -16.67
CA GLY A 102 1.61 8.09 -16.43
C GLY A 102 0.30 7.80 -15.70
N ALA A 103 -0.38 8.86 -15.32
CA ALA A 103 -1.57 8.81 -14.47
C ALA A 103 -2.76 8.06 -15.10
N GLU A 104 -2.86 8.07 -16.42
CA GLU A 104 -3.95 7.40 -17.14
C GLU A 104 -3.84 5.88 -17.00
N ALA A 105 -2.67 5.30 -17.28
CA ALA A 105 -2.42 3.87 -17.10
C ALA A 105 -2.62 3.42 -15.65
N TRP A 106 -2.19 4.23 -14.68
CA TRP A 106 -2.43 3.97 -13.25
C TRP A 106 -3.93 3.97 -12.94
N SER A 107 -4.69 4.95 -13.45
CA SER A 107 -6.14 5.04 -13.27
C SER A 107 -6.89 3.84 -13.84
N GLU A 108 -6.51 3.39 -15.04
CA GLU A 108 -7.07 2.20 -15.66
C GLU A 108 -6.79 0.95 -14.84
N GLU A 109 -5.55 0.79 -14.37
CA GLU A 109 -5.16 -0.38 -13.58
C GLU A 109 -5.87 -0.40 -12.21
N ILE A 110 -5.99 0.74 -11.53
CA ILE A 110 -6.81 0.87 -10.31
C ILE A 110 -8.23 0.38 -10.57
N THR A 111 -8.84 0.82 -11.66
CA THR A 111 -10.21 0.45 -12.02
C THR A 111 -10.32 -1.06 -12.23
N LYS A 112 -9.40 -1.65 -12.98
CA LYS A 112 -9.36 -3.11 -13.23
C LYS A 112 -9.19 -3.90 -11.93
N MET A 113 -8.31 -3.45 -11.03
CA MET A 113 -8.06 -4.12 -9.76
C MET A 113 -9.28 -4.07 -8.84
N ILE A 114 -9.98 -2.94 -8.78
CA ILE A 114 -11.22 -2.80 -7.98
C ILE A 114 -12.32 -3.70 -8.53
N GLU A 115 -12.49 -3.75 -9.86
CA GLU A 115 -13.49 -4.60 -10.52
C GLU A 115 -13.21 -6.11 -10.35
N ASN A 116 -11.93 -6.47 -10.31
CA ASN A 116 -11.47 -7.84 -10.16
C ASN A 116 -10.88 -8.08 -8.76
N ARG A 117 -11.60 -7.63 -7.73
CA ARG A 117 -11.14 -7.74 -6.34
C ARG A 117 -10.80 -9.18 -5.97
N LYS A 118 -9.56 -9.38 -5.58
CA LYS A 118 -9.07 -10.68 -5.08
C LYS A 118 -9.44 -10.83 -3.61
N ASN A 119 -9.92 -12.00 -3.27
CA ASN A 119 -10.18 -12.37 -1.88
C ASN A 119 -9.18 -13.44 -1.46
N ILE A 120 -8.13 -13.03 -0.80
CA ILE A 120 -7.10 -13.93 -0.26
C ILE A 120 -7.45 -14.23 1.20
N SER A 121 -7.50 -15.51 1.55
CA SER A 121 -7.81 -15.88 2.92
C SER A 121 -6.74 -15.39 3.89
N ARG A 122 -7.18 -14.98 5.08
CA ARG A 122 -6.27 -14.54 6.15
C ARG A 122 -5.21 -15.60 6.47
N LYS A 123 -5.60 -16.86 6.50
CA LYS A 123 -4.68 -18.00 6.71
C LYS A 123 -3.54 -18.00 5.69
N LYS A 124 -3.85 -17.82 4.39
CA LYS A 124 -2.82 -17.78 3.34
C LYS A 124 -1.85 -16.61 3.51
N ILE A 125 -2.35 -15.46 3.95
CA ILE A 125 -1.52 -14.29 4.24
C ILE A 125 -0.60 -14.58 5.43
N GLU A 126 -1.13 -15.10 6.54
CA GLU A 126 -0.36 -15.47 7.73
C GLU A 126 0.74 -16.50 7.40
N GLU A 127 0.41 -17.55 6.64
CA GLU A 127 1.39 -18.55 6.16
C GLU A 127 2.52 -17.91 5.36
N ALA A 128 2.22 -16.95 4.48
CA ALA A 128 3.21 -16.24 3.69
C ALA A 128 4.13 -15.34 4.55
N PHE A 129 3.60 -14.71 5.61
CA PHE A 129 4.43 -13.98 6.58
C PHE A 129 5.41 -14.91 7.28
N VAL A 130 4.97 -16.08 7.72
CA VAL A 130 5.82 -17.09 8.38
C VAL A 130 6.87 -17.63 7.40
N GLU A 131 6.49 -17.96 6.17
CA GLU A 131 7.40 -18.47 5.14
C GLU A 131 8.53 -17.48 4.84
N LYS A 132 8.21 -16.19 4.77
CA LYS A 132 9.23 -15.13 4.59
C LYS A 132 10.00 -14.80 5.88
N GLY A 133 9.60 -15.34 7.03
CA GLY A 133 10.20 -15.08 8.33
C GLY A 133 10.01 -13.63 8.78
N TYR A 134 8.84 -13.06 8.50
CA TYR A 134 8.39 -11.74 8.95
C TYR A 134 7.47 -11.82 10.18
N ASP A 135 7.19 -13.03 10.67
CA ASP A 135 6.55 -13.26 11.94
C ASP A 135 7.53 -13.05 13.11
N LEU A 136 6.99 -12.78 14.29
CA LEU A 136 7.80 -12.49 15.48
C LEU A 136 8.79 -13.61 15.80
N GLU A 137 8.35 -14.87 15.73
CA GLU A 137 9.22 -16.02 16.02
C GLU A 137 10.33 -16.18 14.99
N GLY A 138 10.05 -15.94 13.71
CA GLY A 138 11.04 -15.97 12.64
C GLY A 138 12.08 -14.86 12.82
N ILE A 139 11.66 -13.67 13.21
CA ILE A 139 12.56 -12.55 13.50
C ILE A 139 13.43 -12.85 14.72
N LEU A 140 12.84 -13.33 15.82
CA LEU A 140 13.59 -13.69 17.03
C LEU A 140 14.65 -14.75 16.74
N ARG A 141 14.32 -15.82 16.02
CA ARG A 141 15.28 -16.85 15.59
C ARG A 141 16.44 -16.27 14.78
N LYS A 142 16.16 -15.34 13.87
CA LYS A 142 17.22 -14.65 13.10
C LYS A 142 18.14 -13.84 14.01
N ILE A 143 17.59 -13.11 14.98
CA ILE A 143 18.35 -12.32 15.96
C ILE A 143 19.21 -13.26 16.85
N GLU A 144 18.62 -14.32 17.38
CA GLU A 144 19.34 -15.33 18.20
C GLU A 144 20.53 -15.93 17.43
N ASN A 145 20.35 -16.27 16.17
CA ASN A 145 21.43 -16.80 15.32
C ASN A 145 22.56 -15.79 15.11
N ILE A 146 22.24 -14.50 14.95
CA ILE A 146 23.24 -13.43 14.75
C ILE A 146 24.04 -13.20 16.04
N TYR A 147 23.37 -13.15 17.17
CA TYR A 147 23.99 -12.80 18.44
C TYR A 147 24.43 -14.01 19.28
N GLY A 148 24.15 -15.24 18.86
CA GLY A 148 24.53 -16.47 19.53
C GLY A 148 23.92 -16.63 20.94
N ARG A 149 22.81 -15.96 21.22
CA ARG A 149 22.10 -16.04 22.49
C ARG A 149 20.62 -16.34 22.26
N LYS A 150 20.07 -17.26 23.06
CA LYS A 150 18.60 -17.38 23.19
C LYS A 150 18.07 -16.17 23.94
N ILE A 151 17.11 -15.49 23.38
CA ILE A 151 16.38 -14.39 24.01
C ILE A 151 15.21 -14.95 24.80
#